data_76b87fcc36c2a49403d7619555929cde
#
_entry.id   76b87fcc36c2a49403d7619555929cde
#
_cell.length_a   1.000
_cell.length_b   1.000
_cell.length_c   1.000
_cell.angle_alpha   90.00
_cell.angle_beta   90.00
_cell.angle_gamma   90.00
#
_symmetry.space_group_name_H-M   'P 1'
#
loop_
_entity.id
_entity.type
_entity.pdbx_description
1 polymer ?
#
loop_
_entity_poly.entity_id
_entity_poly.type
_entity_poly.pdbx_seq_one_letter_code
_entity_poly.pdbx_strand_id
1 'polypeptide(L)'
;FEIVSGPDAPDVVIQELENELILFLTNDNPLSNNFQEDFMAIDPSIPKENDDGTLLTDEERSYVFEGYQIYQLVDESVSPTELNDIEKARLIFQCDLANDVELVYNYNYDEIMEASVVELKADGANEGVQHSFRITNDAFAQGDSRLVNHRTYYFMALAYGYNNYEDYSTENLTGQDVQFKASRKGAI
;
A
#
# COMPACT_ATOMS: atom_id res chain seq x y z
N PHE A 1 3.25 -20.19 12.20
CA PHE A 1 2.39 -19.38 11.29
C PHE A 1 3.30 -18.62 10.36
N GLU A 2 3.30 -18.95 9.10
CA GLU A 2 4.02 -18.19 8.06
C GLU A 2 3.18 -16.95 7.77
N ILE A 3 3.67 -15.79 8.18
CA ILE A 3 3.00 -14.51 7.91
C ILE A 3 3.33 -14.12 6.48
N VAL A 4 2.35 -14.11 5.59
CA VAL A 4 2.52 -13.62 4.23
C VAL A 4 2.91 -12.15 4.29
N SER A 5 4.06 -11.81 3.69
CA SER A 5 4.48 -10.43 3.50
C SER A 5 3.80 -9.84 2.26
N GLY A 6 3.61 -8.54 2.24
CA GLY A 6 3.24 -7.82 1.03
C GLY A 6 4.34 -7.83 -0.03
N PRO A 7 4.10 -7.17 -1.18
CA PRO A 7 5.11 -6.98 -2.22
C PRO A 7 6.32 -6.22 -1.69
N ASP A 8 7.50 -6.47 -2.23
CA ASP A 8 8.66 -5.65 -1.96
C ASP A 8 8.44 -4.22 -2.48
N ALA A 9 9.03 -3.25 -1.79
CA ALA A 9 8.97 -1.85 -2.21
C ALA A 9 9.68 -1.65 -3.55
N PRO A 10 9.20 -0.72 -4.39
CA PRO A 10 9.88 -0.36 -5.63
C PRO A 10 11.22 0.31 -5.35
N ASP A 11 12.14 0.26 -6.31
CA ASP A 11 13.31 1.11 -6.31
C ASP A 11 12.88 2.55 -6.68
N VAL A 12 13.41 3.53 -5.96
CA VAL A 12 13.08 4.96 -6.15
C VAL A 12 14.26 5.73 -6.69
N VAL A 13 14.05 6.45 -7.78
CA VAL A 13 15.01 7.42 -8.32
C VAL A 13 14.38 8.81 -8.25
N ILE A 14 15.10 9.78 -7.71
CA ILE A 14 14.65 11.17 -7.59
C ILE A 14 15.45 12.05 -8.54
N GLN A 15 14.74 12.80 -9.37
CA GLN A 15 15.31 13.87 -10.18
C GLN A 15 14.96 15.21 -9.54
N GLU A 16 15.99 15.98 -9.18
CA GLU A 16 15.84 17.32 -8.63
C GLU A 16 15.75 18.35 -9.77
N LEU A 17 14.78 19.24 -9.68
CA LEU A 17 14.59 20.38 -10.55
C LEU A 17 14.42 21.65 -9.71
N GLU A 18 14.27 22.82 -10.35
CA GLU A 18 14.05 24.07 -9.63
C GLU A 18 12.66 24.09 -8.96
N ASN A 19 12.64 24.06 -7.62
CA ASN A 19 11.45 24.02 -6.78
C ASN A 19 10.50 22.84 -7.05
N GLU A 20 11.00 21.75 -7.62
CA GLU A 20 10.23 20.55 -7.84
C GLU A 20 11.11 19.29 -7.83
N LEU A 21 10.49 18.15 -7.55
CA LEU A 21 11.11 16.83 -7.62
C LEU A 21 10.27 15.94 -8.52
N ILE A 22 10.93 15.01 -9.23
CA ILE A 22 10.24 13.93 -9.93
C ILE A 22 10.73 12.61 -9.34
N LEU A 23 9.80 11.84 -8.78
CA LEU A 23 10.07 10.47 -8.34
C LEU A 23 9.77 9.52 -9.48
N PHE A 24 10.69 8.58 -9.72
CA PHE A 24 10.49 7.46 -10.62
C PHE A 24 10.53 6.16 -9.81
N LEU A 25 9.56 5.29 -10.06
CA LEU A 25 9.49 3.95 -9.46
C LEU A 25 9.88 2.90 -10.49
N THR A 26 10.66 1.90 -10.09
CA THR A 26 11.00 0.74 -10.91
C THR A 26 10.97 -0.55 -10.09
N ASN A 27 10.67 -1.67 -10.73
CA ASN A 27 10.69 -3.01 -10.13
C ASN A 27 11.53 -3.96 -10.97
N ASP A 28 12.74 -3.52 -11.34
CA ASP A 28 13.64 -4.26 -12.24
C ASP A 28 14.59 -5.20 -11.50
N ASN A 29 14.51 -5.28 -10.17
CA ASN A 29 15.33 -6.20 -9.38
C ASN A 29 14.78 -7.63 -9.48
N PRO A 30 15.47 -8.57 -10.16
CA PRO A 30 14.98 -9.94 -10.32
C PRO A 30 14.97 -10.77 -9.03
N LEU A 31 15.51 -10.25 -7.92
CA LEU A 31 15.46 -10.88 -6.59
C LEU A 31 14.28 -10.40 -5.76
N SER A 32 13.57 -9.37 -6.22
CA SER A 32 12.35 -8.87 -5.60
C SER A 32 11.20 -9.85 -5.79
N ASN A 33 10.37 -10.02 -4.77
CA ASN A 33 9.12 -10.76 -4.91
C ASN A 33 8.06 -9.98 -5.73
N ASN A 34 8.35 -8.71 -6.04
CA ASN A 34 7.53 -7.83 -6.87
C ASN A 34 8.25 -7.43 -8.18
N PHE A 35 9.08 -8.32 -8.72
CA PHE A 35 9.76 -8.08 -9.99
C PHE A 35 8.76 -7.83 -11.11
N GLN A 36 8.88 -6.70 -11.80
CA GLN A 36 7.98 -6.27 -12.87
C GLN A 36 6.49 -6.23 -12.46
N GLU A 37 6.22 -5.97 -11.17
CA GLU A 37 4.86 -5.90 -10.62
C GLU A 37 4.08 -7.23 -10.67
N ASP A 38 4.81 -8.34 -10.71
CA ASP A 38 4.24 -9.69 -10.76
C ASP A 38 4.22 -10.35 -9.35
N PHE A 39 3.87 -9.56 -8.33
CA PHE A 39 3.72 -10.08 -6.98
C PHE A 39 2.50 -10.98 -6.88
N MET A 40 2.72 -12.21 -6.39
CA MET A 40 1.66 -13.14 -6.04
C MET A 40 2.10 -13.98 -4.83
N ALA A 41 1.31 -14.01 -3.77
CA ALA A 41 1.62 -14.79 -2.58
C ALA A 41 0.36 -15.43 -1.97
N ILE A 42 0.33 -16.77 -1.96
CA ILE A 42 -0.76 -17.54 -1.34
C ILE A 42 -0.76 -17.27 0.16
N ASP A 43 -1.91 -16.89 0.71
CA ASP A 43 -2.10 -16.81 2.14
C ASP A 43 -2.62 -18.15 2.68
N PRO A 44 -1.81 -18.89 3.46
CA PRO A 44 -2.23 -20.17 4.01
C PRO A 44 -3.35 -20.06 5.05
N SER A 45 -3.65 -18.84 5.54
CA SER A 45 -4.77 -18.60 6.46
C SER A 45 -6.11 -18.55 5.73
N ILE A 46 -6.11 -18.25 4.43
CA ILE A 46 -7.32 -18.27 3.60
C ILE A 46 -7.76 -19.74 3.43
N PRO A 47 -9.03 -20.07 3.71
CA PRO A 47 -9.52 -21.45 3.61
C PRO A 47 -9.40 -21.96 2.16
N LYS A 48 -9.41 -23.28 1.99
CA LYS A 48 -9.46 -23.90 0.65
C LYS A 48 -10.88 -24.02 0.10
N GLU A 49 -11.85 -23.73 0.92
CA GLU A 49 -13.27 -23.87 0.65
C GLU A 49 -14.01 -22.75 1.36
N ASN A 50 -14.89 -22.06 0.64
CA ASN A 50 -15.79 -21.04 1.19
C ASN A 50 -16.86 -21.66 2.08
N ASP A 51 -17.60 -20.84 2.81
CA ASP A 51 -18.69 -21.25 3.69
C ASP A 51 -19.82 -22.01 2.94
N ASP A 52 -19.97 -21.76 1.64
CA ASP A 52 -20.95 -22.47 0.77
C ASP A 52 -20.44 -23.80 0.20
N GLY A 53 -19.20 -24.19 0.48
CA GLY A 53 -18.56 -25.41 0.01
C GLY A 53 -17.86 -25.27 -1.36
N THR A 54 -17.72 -24.07 -1.89
CA THR A 54 -16.99 -23.81 -3.13
C THR A 54 -15.49 -23.88 -2.88
N LEU A 55 -14.77 -24.66 -3.69
CA LEU A 55 -13.30 -24.75 -3.59
C LEU A 55 -12.66 -23.51 -4.20
N LEU A 56 -11.75 -22.90 -3.44
CA LEU A 56 -10.94 -21.77 -3.88
C LEU A 56 -9.67 -22.26 -4.59
N THR A 57 -9.34 -21.62 -5.68
CA THR A 57 -8.07 -21.79 -6.38
C THR A 57 -6.92 -21.16 -5.62
N ASP A 58 -5.69 -21.49 -5.96
CA ASP A 58 -4.50 -20.84 -5.38
C ASP A 58 -4.44 -19.34 -5.74
N GLU A 59 -4.99 -18.95 -6.88
CA GLU A 59 -5.07 -17.57 -7.34
C GLU A 59 -6.03 -16.75 -6.45
N GLU A 60 -7.24 -17.28 -6.17
CA GLU A 60 -8.22 -16.65 -5.27
C GLU A 60 -7.71 -16.55 -3.82
N ARG A 61 -6.79 -17.41 -3.43
CA ARG A 61 -6.16 -17.42 -2.10
C ARG A 61 -4.87 -16.61 -2.03
N SER A 62 -4.51 -15.90 -3.09
CA SER A 62 -3.27 -15.13 -3.19
C SER A 62 -3.51 -13.64 -3.10
N TYR A 63 -2.63 -12.94 -2.36
CA TYR A 63 -2.48 -11.52 -2.57
C TYR A 63 -1.72 -11.30 -3.86
N VAL A 64 -2.24 -10.42 -4.71
CA VAL A 64 -1.61 -9.99 -5.96
C VAL A 64 -1.24 -8.52 -5.87
N PHE A 65 -0.25 -8.08 -6.65
CA PHE A 65 0.09 -6.66 -6.74
C PHE A 65 -1.13 -5.84 -7.13
N GLU A 66 -1.31 -4.68 -6.48
CA GLU A 66 -2.44 -3.79 -6.74
C GLU A 66 -2.01 -2.36 -7.04
N GLY A 67 -0.98 -1.84 -6.35
CA GLY A 67 -0.57 -0.47 -6.60
C GLY A 67 0.53 0.05 -5.72
N TYR A 68 0.68 1.39 -5.72
CA TYR A 68 1.68 2.12 -4.96
C TYR A 68 1.08 3.20 -4.10
N GLN A 69 1.73 3.44 -2.98
CA GLN A 69 1.51 4.59 -2.11
C GLN A 69 2.83 5.33 -1.89
N ILE A 70 2.82 6.64 -2.04
CA ILE A 70 3.99 7.50 -1.81
C ILE A 70 3.67 8.46 -0.69
N TYR A 71 4.51 8.44 0.33
CA TYR A 71 4.43 9.29 1.51
C TYR A 71 5.57 10.29 1.51
N GLN A 72 5.28 11.53 1.90
CA GLN A 72 6.29 12.44 2.40
C GLN A 72 6.44 12.20 3.90
N LEU A 73 7.69 12.14 4.37
CA LEU A 73 8.05 11.90 5.77
C LEU A 73 8.56 13.18 6.41
N VAL A 74 8.37 13.32 7.72
CA VAL A 74 8.89 14.46 8.49
C VAL A 74 10.41 14.41 8.58
N ASP A 75 11.00 13.21 8.67
CA ASP A 75 12.44 12.96 8.70
C ASP A 75 12.79 11.51 8.29
N GLU A 76 14.08 11.18 8.25
CA GLU A 76 14.61 9.87 7.84
C GLU A 76 14.37 8.72 8.81
N SER A 77 13.92 8.99 10.03
CA SER A 77 13.73 7.97 11.08
C SER A 77 12.38 7.27 11.00
N VAL A 78 11.45 7.81 10.20
CA VAL A 78 10.10 7.28 10.10
C VAL A 78 10.09 5.91 9.44
N SER A 79 9.49 4.93 10.11
CA SER A 79 9.36 3.55 9.62
C SER A 79 8.00 3.31 8.94
N PRO A 80 7.87 2.23 8.12
CA PRO A 80 6.58 1.88 7.50
C PRO A 80 5.44 1.63 8.50
N THR A 81 5.75 1.27 9.74
CA THR A 81 4.74 1.05 10.78
C THR A 81 4.17 2.34 11.37
N GLU A 82 4.77 3.49 11.05
CA GLU A 82 4.40 4.80 11.56
C GLU A 82 3.67 5.68 10.52
N LEU A 83 3.40 5.12 9.33
CA LEU A 83 2.77 5.87 8.22
C LEU A 83 1.34 6.31 8.49
N ASN A 84 0.66 5.72 9.48
CA ASN A 84 -0.65 6.14 9.93
C ASN A 84 -0.62 7.38 10.86
N ASP A 85 0.58 7.79 11.32
CA ASP A 85 0.75 8.98 12.15
C ASP A 85 0.93 10.21 11.22
N ILE A 86 -0.09 11.05 11.14
CA ILE A 86 -0.10 12.24 10.28
C ILE A 86 0.95 13.30 10.64
N GLU A 87 1.51 13.24 11.87
CA GLU A 87 2.62 14.11 12.28
C GLU A 87 3.97 13.59 11.74
N LYS A 88 4.04 12.31 11.34
CA LYS A 88 5.25 11.67 10.84
C LYS A 88 5.26 11.45 9.34
N ALA A 89 4.10 11.08 8.77
CA ALA A 89 3.98 10.76 7.36
C ALA A 89 2.67 11.28 6.78
N ARG A 90 2.71 11.71 5.52
CA ARG A 90 1.53 12.16 4.78
C ARG A 90 1.50 11.49 3.43
N LEU A 91 0.42 10.78 3.12
CA LEU A 91 0.17 10.22 1.80
C LEU A 91 0.04 11.37 0.80
N ILE A 92 0.90 11.38 -0.23
CA ILE A 92 0.92 12.43 -1.26
C ILE A 92 0.48 11.93 -2.62
N PHE A 93 0.71 10.64 -2.92
CA PHE A 93 0.24 9.99 -4.14
C PHE A 93 -0.16 8.55 -3.85
N GLN A 94 -1.16 8.10 -4.60
CA GLN A 94 -1.59 6.72 -4.67
C GLN A 94 -2.00 6.42 -6.11
N CYS A 95 -1.71 5.21 -6.58
CA CYS A 95 -2.21 4.69 -7.84
C CYS A 95 -2.41 3.17 -7.71
N ASP A 96 -3.31 2.63 -8.50
CA ASP A 96 -3.74 1.25 -8.51
C ASP A 96 -3.92 0.71 -9.92
N LEU A 97 -4.05 -0.59 -10.05
CA LEU A 97 -4.38 -1.23 -11.32
C LEU A 97 -5.79 -0.83 -11.76
N ALA A 98 -6.02 -0.78 -13.08
CA ALA A 98 -7.36 -0.60 -13.65
C ALA A 98 -8.06 -1.96 -13.73
N ASN A 99 -8.63 -2.42 -12.60
CA ASN A 99 -9.20 -3.77 -12.44
C ASN A 99 -10.52 -3.80 -11.67
N ASP A 100 -11.18 -2.64 -11.54
CA ASP A 100 -12.42 -2.41 -10.79
C ASP A 100 -12.29 -2.53 -9.26
N VAL A 101 -11.07 -2.57 -8.70
CA VAL A 101 -10.80 -2.46 -7.28
C VAL A 101 -10.43 -1.02 -6.95
N GLU A 102 -11.35 -0.27 -6.34
CA GLU A 102 -11.12 1.13 -5.97
C GLU A 102 -10.80 1.29 -4.49
N LEU A 103 -11.59 0.65 -3.62
CA LEU A 103 -11.48 0.80 -2.18
C LEU A 103 -11.00 -0.50 -1.54
N VAL A 104 -9.91 -0.41 -0.79
CA VAL A 104 -9.32 -1.56 -0.10
C VAL A 104 -9.36 -1.33 1.41
N TYR A 105 -9.91 -2.30 2.13
CA TYR A 105 -10.15 -2.21 3.55
C TYR A 105 -9.41 -3.30 4.33
N ASN A 106 -9.08 -2.97 5.58
CA ASN A 106 -8.81 -3.98 6.60
C ASN A 106 -9.84 -3.84 7.72
N TYR A 107 -10.18 -4.97 8.30
CA TYR A 107 -11.12 -5.06 9.42
C TYR A 107 -10.37 -5.59 10.63
N ASN A 108 -10.41 -4.86 11.73
CA ASN A 108 -9.77 -5.25 12.97
C ASN A 108 -10.85 -5.42 14.04
N TYR A 109 -10.94 -6.61 14.64
CA TYR A 109 -11.87 -6.82 15.73
C TYR A 109 -11.36 -6.13 17.01
N ASP A 110 -12.16 -5.21 17.54
CA ASP A 110 -11.89 -4.52 18.80
C ASP A 110 -12.63 -5.24 19.93
N GLU A 111 -11.87 -5.85 20.85
CA GLU A 111 -12.42 -6.61 21.98
C GLU A 111 -13.19 -5.72 23.00
N ILE A 112 -12.87 -4.43 23.09
CA ILE A 112 -13.50 -3.49 24.01
C ILE A 112 -14.84 -3.05 23.46
N MET A 113 -14.90 -2.78 22.16
CA MET A 113 -16.14 -2.38 21.49
C MET A 113 -17.00 -3.60 21.09
N GLU A 114 -16.45 -4.81 21.18
CA GLU A 114 -17.05 -6.06 20.70
C GLU A 114 -17.55 -5.94 19.24
N ALA A 115 -16.77 -5.26 18.41
CA ALA A 115 -17.12 -4.94 17.03
C ALA A 115 -15.89 -4.92 16.11
N SER A 116 -16.10 -5.22 14.83
CA SER A 116 -15.09 -5.02 13.81
C SER A 116 -14.98 -3.55 13.43
N VAL A 117 -13.78 -2.98 13.53
CA VAL A 117 -13.45 -1.64 13.10
C VAL A 117 -12.91 -1.71 11.68
N VAL A 118 -13.55 -1.00 10.75
CA VAL A 118 -13.10 -0.88 9.37
C VAL A 118 -12.04 0.21 9.24
N GLU A 119 -10.97 -0.09 8.53
CA GLU A 119 -9.91 0.86 8.20
C GLU A 119 -9.72 0.89 6.67
N LEU A 120 -9.93 2.06 6.07
CA LEU A 120 -9.62 2.28 4.66
C LEU A 120 -8.10 2.32 4.49
N LYS A 121 -7.56 1.41 3.70
CA LYS A 121 -6.11 1.27 3.43
C LYS A 121 -5.69 1.86 2.10
N ALA A 122 -6.53 1.76 1.09
CA ALA A 122 -6.31 2.37 -0.21
C ALA A 122 -7.63 2.92 -0.75
N ASP A 123 -7.55 4.10 -1.36
CA ASP A 123 -8.62 4.78 -2.09
C ASP A 123 -8.05 5.08 -3.49
N GLY A 124 -8.12 4.09 -4.36
CA GLY A 124 -7.56 4.13 -5.71
C GLY A 124 -8.47 4.87 -6.68
N ALA A 125 -7.89 5.30 -7.79
CA ALA A 125 -8.64 5.93 -8.87
C ALA A 125 -9.06 4.94 -9.96
N ASN A 126 -8.57 3.68 -9.89
CA ASN A 126 -8.79 2.64 -10.91
C ASN A 126 -8.40 3.10 -12.32
N GLU A 127 -7.36 3.95 -12.40
CA GLU A 127 -6.89 4.57 -13.65
C GLU A 127 -5.62 3.90 -14.20
N GLY A 128 -5.06 2.95 -13.47
CA GLY A 128 -3.82 2.27 -13.80
C GLY A 128 -2.61 2.81 -13.05
N VAL A 129 -1.59 1.95 -12.94
CA VAL A 129 -0.36 2.26 -12.21
C VAL A 129 0.44 3.34 -12.90
N GLN A 130 0.99 4.26 -12.12
CA GLN A 130 1.91 5.31 -12.54
C GLN A 130 3.30 5.06 -11.97
N HIS A 131 4.34 5.34 -12.77
CA HIS A 131 5.73 5.14 -12.40
C HIS A 131 6.53 6.44 -12.25
N SER A 132 5.89 7.59 -12.45
CA SER A 132 6.52 8.90 -12.27
C SER A 132 5.57 9.87 -11.59
N PHE A 133 6.09 10.60 -10.60
CA PHE A 133 5.30 11.49 -9.76
C PHE A 133 6.02 12.82 -9.61
N ARG A 134 5.35 13.90 -9.96
CA ARG A 134 5.87 15.27 -9.85
C ARG A 134 5.44 15.88 -8.53
N ILE A 135 6.40 16.26 -7.70
CA ILE A 135 6.19 16.86 -6.39
C ILE A 135 6.59 18.33 -6.46
N THR A 136 5.66 19.22 -6.17
CA THR A 136 5.85 20.67 -6.15
C THR A 136 5.56 21.27 -4.77
N ASN A 137 4.95 20.50 -3.88
CA ASN A 137 4.50 20.96 -2.58
C ASN A 137 5.12 20.13 -1.46
N ASP A 138 5.45 20.81 -0.37
CA ASP A 138 5.81 20.22 0.91
C ASP A 138 4.53 19.98 1.72
N ALA A 139 4.21 18.71 1.95
CA ALA A 139 3.01 18.32 2.69
C ALA A 139 3.06 18.79 4.16
N PHE A 140 4.25 19.05 4.74
CA PHE A 140 4.44 19.53 6.11
C PHE A 140 4.58 21.04 6.22
N ALA A 141 4.47 21.79 5.13
CA ALA A 141 4.63 23.25 5.15
C ALA A 141 3.54 23.91 6.02
N GLN A 142 3.98 24.92 6.77
CA GLN A 142 3.07 25.84 7.48
C GLN A 142 3.08 27.18 6.72
N GLY A 143 2.08 27.38 5.86
CA GLY A 143 1.97 28.59 5.02
C GLY A 143 2.18 28.29 3.54
N ASP A 144 3.21 28.87 2.91
CA ASP A 144 3.53 28.57 1.49
C ASP A 144 4.03 27.13 1.36
N SER A 145 3.28 26.30 0.64
CA SER A 145 3.56 24.86 0.50
C SER A 145 4.55 24.51 -0.59
N ARG A 146 5.03 25.49 -1.40
CA ARG A 146 5.97 25.20 -2.47
C ARG A 146 7.29 24.64 -1.94
N LEU A 147 7.86 23.68 -2.66
CA LEU A 147 9.19 23.17 -2.35
C LEU A 147 10.22 24.31 -2.39
N VAL A 148 11.19 24.27 -1.50
CA VAL A 148 12.26 25.24 -1.37
C VAL A 148 13.58 24.57 -1.76
N ASN A 149 14.32 25.18 -2.69
CA ASN A 149 15.64 24.71 -3.09
C ASN A 149 16.61 24.63 -1.89
N HIS A 150 17.50 23.65 -1.91
CA HIS A 150 18.50 23.41 -0.86
C HIS A 150 17.91 22.99 0.49
N ARG A 151 16.66 22.54 0.55
CA ARG A 151 16.05 21.90 1.70
C ARG A 151 15.96 20.38 1.43
N THR A 152 16.26 19.58 2.45
CA THR A 152 16.10 18.12 2.37
C THR A 152 14.66 17.75 2.61
N TYR A 153 14.15 16.85 1.79
CA TYR A 153 12.82 16.23 1.90
C TYR A 153 12.98 14.72 1.90
N TYR A 154 12.12 14.03 2.60
CA TYR A 154 12.15 12.58 2.73
C TYR A 154 10.87 11.98 2.18
N PHE A 155 11.00 10.91 1.42
CA PHE A 155 9.88 10.21 0.81
C PHE A 155 10.00 8.71 1.00
N MET A 156 8.87 8.03 1.09
CA MET A 156 8.81 6.58 1.14
C MET A 156 7.78 6.10 0.13
N ALA A 157 8.19 5.17 -0.74
CA ALA A 157 7.29 4.49 -1.65
C ALA A 157 7.05 3.06 -1.17
N LEU A 158 5.79 2.66 -1.11
CA LEU A 158 5.36 1.31 -0.81
C LEU A 158 4.60 0.73 -2.01
N ALA A 159 4.83 -0.54 -2.28
CA ALA A 159 3.92 -1.34 -3.08
C ALA A 159 2.91 -2.00 -2.15
N TYR A 160 1.71 -2.26 -2.64
CA TYR A 160 0.74 -3.03 -1.88
C TYR A 160 0.05 -4.08 -2.75
N GLY A 161 -0.35 -5.16 -2.09
CA GLY A 161 -1.12 -6.23 -2.67
C GLY A 161 -2.51 -6.30 -2.07
N TYR A 162 -3.41 -6.88 -2.84
CA TYR A 162 -4.82 -7.03 -2.55
C TYR A 162 -5.26 -8.49 -2.65
N ASN A 163 -6.16 -8.88 -1.76
CA ASN A 163 -6.97 -10.08 -1.87
C ASN A 163 -8.34 -9.84 -1.23
N ASN A 164 -9.39 -10.33 -1.87
CA ASN A 164 -10.73 -10.41 -1.31
C ASN A 164 -11.41 -11.67 -1.85
N TYR A 165 -11.05 -12.84 -1.29
CA TYR A 165 -11.63 -14.12 -1.70
C TYR A 165 -13.11 -14.25 -1.36
N GLU A 166 -13.56 -13.53 -0.33
CA GLU A 166 -14.94 -13.46 0.16
C GLU A 166 -15.16 -12.15 0.92
N ASP A 167 -16.25 -11.47 0.66
CA ASP A 167 -16.58 -10.23 1.35
C ASP A 167 -16.70 -10.43 2.86
N TYR A 168 -16.04 -9.55 3.61
CA TYR A 168 -16.02 -9.69 5.06
C TYR A 168 -17.37 -9.34 5.68
N SER A 169 -17.90 -10.28 6.48
CA SER A 169 -19.11 -10.09 7.28
C SER A 169 -18.77 -9.64 8.71
N THR A 170 -19.14 -8.43 9.05
CA THR A 170 -18.96 -7.89 10.42
C THR A 170 -19.89 -8.53 11.45
N GLU A 171 -20.98 -9.18 11.01
CA GLU A 171 -21.92 -9.89 11.89
C GLU A 171 -21.38 -11.28 12.28
N ASN A 172 -20.84 -12.01 11.30
CA ASN A 172 -20.40 -13.38 11.48
C ASN A 172 -18.89 -13.49 11.73
N LEU A 173 -18.15 -12.42 11.51
CA LEU A 173 -16.68 -12.37 11.57
C LEU A 173 -16.02 -13.40 10.61
N THR A 174 -16.59 -13.53 9.40
CA THR A 174 -16.12 -14.43 8.34
C THR A 174 -15.79 -13.66 7.08
N GLY A 175 -15.03 -14.26 6.16
CA GLY A 175 -14.54 -13.63 4.93
C GLY A 175 -13.17 -12.98 5.11
N GLN A 176 -12.77 -12.13 4.16
CA GLN A 176 -11.45 -11.51 4.11
C GLN A 176 -11.37 -10.28 5.01
N ASP A 177 -10.84 -10.44 6.21
CA ASP A 177 -10.64 -9.35 7.19
C ASP A 177 -9.45 -8.45 6.84
N VAL A 178 -8.39 -8.99 6.24
CA VAL A 178 -7.20 -8.26 5.81
C VAL A 178 -7.10 -8.29 4.30
N GLN A 179 -7.65 -7.26 3.63
CA GLN A 179 -7.60 -7.17 2.16
C GLN A 179 -6.29 -6.56 1.64
N PHE A 180 -5.61 -5.75 2.46
CA PHE A 180 -4.43 -4.97 2.10
C PHE A 180 -3.18 -5.49 2.78
N LYS A 181 -2.11 -5.70 2.00
CA LYS A 181 -0.76 -5.98 2.51
C LYS A 181 0.27 -5.13 1.80
N ALA A 182 0.92 -4.24 2.55
CA ALA A 182 1.96 -3.37 2.02
C ALA A 182 3.37 -3.93 2.23
N SER A 183 4.33 -3.31 1.54
CA SER A 183 5.76 -3.53 1.76
C SER A 183 6.14 -3.38 3.22
N ARG A 184 7.00 -4.27 3.71
CA ARG A 184 7.53 -4.18 5.09
C ARG A 184 8.67 -3.17 5.23
N LYS A 185 9.33 -2.86 4.11
CA LYS A 185 10.38 -1.86 4.01
C LYS A 185 10.01 -0.95 2.86
N GLY A 186 9.99 0.35 3.11
CA GLY A 186 9.82 1.36 2.09
C GLY A 186 11.19 1.75 1.51
N ALA A 187 11.21 2.20 0.26
CA ALA A 187 12.34 2.92 -0.30
C ALA A 187 12.30 4.37 0.23
N ILE A 188 13.41 4.84 0.79
CA ILE A 188 13.56 6.19 1.37
C ILE A 188 14.48 7.01 0.49
#